data_ce6ef87d7e676535bae7f417512ccc1c
#
_entry.id   ce6ef87d7e676535bae7f417512ccc1c
#
_cell.length_a   1.000
_cell.length_b   1.000
_cell.length_c   1.000
_cell.angle_alpha   90.00
_cell.angle_beta   90.00
_cell.angle_gamma   90.00
#
_symmetry.space_group_name_H-M   'P 1'
#
loop_
_entity.id
_entity.type
_entity.pdbx_description
1 polymer ?
#
loop_
_entity_poly.entity_id
_entity_poly.type
_entity_poly.pdbx_seq_one_letter_code
_entity_poly.pdbx_strand_id
1 'polypeptide(L)'
;NTFIKESESKIDDIVTNCNSFVEKTKAQIDEIILNIESFKGEDGKDGKDGIDGKNGKDGDKGKDGKDGIGIKDITEKNGEIVITLTDGTIKKLKMPRDIRVISGGGGSKGGGVSYYSNLNPTPYKVGGIEAGASFDNVEITKMFDMLLYPFEISLSVAPNKAQLGDTLNSILLKFETNGASESNINGIDVTGLDELIYPEPVSENKIFTLTAKKDNQTKTKQVSIQFLNNIYWGATSNPNPTNAEILASNKQLSNSKSKSVVYDCSGGKRYFIAYPKRLGSVTLSVNGFPNNNFTQIQRAFTNEFGYIEDYFICYGNTIVFGSDIPAVWS
;
A
#
# COMPACT_ATOMS: atom_id res chain seq x y z
N ASN A 1 -49.22 8.48 28.16
CA ASN A 1 -48.58 9.58 27.38
C ASN A 1 -47.44 10.29 28.13
N THR A 2 -47.47 10.39 29.43
CA THR A 2 -46.39 11.04 30.23
C THR A 2 -45.12 10.21 30.24
N PHE A 3 -45.24 8.90 30.41
CA PHE A 3 -44.09 7.96 30.45
C PHE A 3 -43.31 7.91 29.12
N ILE A 4 -44.04 8.00 27.99
CA ILE A 4 -43.38 8.03 26.67
C ILE A 4 -42.55 9.31 26.50
N LYS A 5 -43.14 10.47 26.88
CA LYS A 5 -42.45 11.77 26.80
C LYS A 5 -41.21 11.84 27.72
N GLU A 6 -41.30 11.27 28.92
CA GLU A 6 -40.12 11.19 29.82
C GLU A 6 -39.05 10.25 29.27
N SER A 7 -39.41 9.18 28.60
CA SER A 7 -38.45 8.25 27.98
C SER A 7 -37.80 8.90 26.75
N GLU A 8 -38.54 9.61 25.92
CA GLU A 8 -38.02 10.37 24.76
C GLU A 8 -37.03 11.45 25.25
N SER A 9 -37.35 12.22 26.28
CA SER A 9 -36.45 13.23 26.83
C SER A 9 -35.15 12.62 27.38
N LYS A 10 -35.23 11.45 28.03
CA LYS A 10 -34.02 10.74 28.50
C LYS A 10 -33.15 10.22 27.36
N ILE A 11 -33.78 9.76 26.27
CA ILE A 11 -33.08 9.33 25.07
C ILE A 11 -32.34 10.51 24.41
N ASP A 12 -33.00 11.66 24.29
CA ASP A 12 -32.40 12.88 23.75
C ASP A 12 -31.22 13.37 24.61
N ASP A 13 -31.32 13.32 25.93
CA ASP A 13 -30.23 13.63 26.84
C ASP A 13 -29.04 12.68 26.67
N ILE A 14 -29.31 11.37 26.52
CA ILE A 14 -28.27 10.36 26.28
C ILE A 14 -27.59 10.62 24.93
N VAL A 15 -28.35 10.85 23.86
CA VAL A 15 -27.81 11.15 22.52
C VAL A 15 -26.94 12.41 22.55
N THR A 16 -27.41 13.46 23.22
CA THR A 16 -26.66 14.72 23.37
C THR A 16 -25.34 14.52 24.14
N ASN A 17 -25.39 13.74 25.22
CA ASN A 17 -24.20 13.42 26.00
C ASN A 17 -23.20 12.54 25.22
N CYS A 18 -23.71 11.56 24.47
CA CYS A 18 -22.87 10.73 23.59
C CYS A 18 -22.20 11.54 22.48
N ASN A 19 -22.93 12.42 21.83
CA ASN A 19 -22.39 13.31 20.79
C ASN A 19 -21.31 14.23 21.37
N SER A 20 -21.56 14.84 22.55
CA SER A 20 -20.56 15.67 23.25
C SER A 20 -19.30 14.88 23.62
N PHE A 21 -19.46 13.61 24.02
CA PHE A 21 -18.32 12.74 24.33
C PHE A 21 -17.51 12.40 23.07
N VAL A 22 -18.20 12.08 21.95
CA VAL A 22 -17.54 11.80 20.66
C VAL A 22 -16.73 13.00 20.17
N GLU A 23 -17.29 14.21 20.23
CA GLU A 23 -16.58 15.43 19.81
C GLU A 23 -15.35 15.72 20.71
N LYS A 24 -15.48 15.55 22.02
CA LYS A 24 -14.34 15.69 22.93
C LYS A 24 -13.24 14.67 22.67
N THR A 25 -13.62 13.42 22.41
CA THR A 25 -12.67 12.33 22.11
C THR A 25 -11.97 12.59 20.78
N LYS A 26 -12.71 13.08 19.77
CA LYS A 26 -12.15 13.45 18.47
C LYS A 26 -11.11 14.57 18.61
N ALA A 27 -11.45 15.63 19.35
CA ALA A 27 -10.51 16.73 19.61
C ALA A 27 -9.23 16.26 20.33
N GLN A 28 -9.35 15.31 21.26
CA GLN A 28 -8.17 14.73 21.93
C GLN A 28 -7.33 13.85 20.99
N ILE A 29 -7.97 13.13 20.08
CA ILE A 29 -7.27 12.35 19.05
C ILE A 29 -6.54 13.29 18.07
N ASP A 30 -7.18 14.36 17.62
CA ASP A 30 -6.59 15.35 16.74
C ASP A 30 -5.37 16.04 17.40
N GLU A 31 -5.43 16.33 18.70
CA GLU A 31 -4.31 16.85 19.47
C GLU A 31 -3.15 15.83 19.58
N ILE A 32 -3.46 14.55 19.73
CA ILE A 32 -2.46 13.48 19.74
C ILE A 32 -1.80 13.33 18.37
N ILE A 33 -2.58 13.41 17.28
CA ILE A 33 -2.07 13.33 15.90
C ILE A 33 -1.14 14.52 15.62
N LEU A 34 -1.52 15.74 15.99
CA LEU A 34 -0.68 16.93 15.88
C LEU A 34 0.64 16.78 16.64
N ASN A 35 0.59 16.20 17.84
CA ASN A 35 1.79 15.93 18.61
C ASN A 35 2.68 14.85 17.98
N ILE A 36 2.10 13.80 17.38
CA ILE A 36 2.84 12.76 16.66
C ILE A 36 3.52 13.35 15.41
N GLU A 37 2.85 14.23 14.67
CA GLU A 37 3.43 14.91 13.51
C GLU A 37 4.61 15.82 13.89
N SER A 38 4.60 16.40 15.09
CA SER A 38 5.71 17.20 15.60
C SER A 38 6.97 16.38 15.94
N PHE A 39 6.85 15.05 16.04
CA PHE A 39 7.98 14.13 16.24
C PHE A 39 8.57 13.56 14.94
N LYS A 40 8.00 13.87 13.78
CA LYS A 40 8.67 13.62 12.50
C LYS A 40 9.92 14.50 12.45
N GLY A 41 11.08 13.88 12.62
CA GLY A 41 12.34 14.57 12.38
C GLY A 41 12.38 15.13 10.95
N GLU A 42 12.98 16.30 10.76
CA GLU A 42 13.23 16.86 9.42
C GLU A 42 14.04 15.84 8.61
N ASP A 43 13.63 15.65 7.35
CA ASP A 43 14.39 14.86 6.40
C ASP A 43 15.82 15.41 6.31
N GLY A 44 16.80 14.53 6.40
CA GLY A 44 18.22 14.92 6.31
C GLY A 44 18.45 15.66 4.98
N LYS A 45 19.10 16.83 5.05
CA LYS A 45 19.48 17.60 3.86
C LYS A 45 20.39 16.75 3.00
N ASP A 46 20.09 16.68 1.70
CA ASP A 46 20.95 16.02 0.72
C ASP A 46 22.38 16.53 0.83
N GLY A 47 23.32 15.59 0.90
CA GLY A 47 24.75 15.91 0.91
C GLY A 47 25.12 16.64 -0.38
N LYS A 48 25.92 17.71 -0.26
CA LYS A 48 26.49 18.39 -1.42
C LYS A 48 27.39 17.42 -2.19
N ASP A 49 27.25 17.41 -3.52
CA ASP A 49 28.12 16.63 -4.41
C ASP A 49 29.59 16.88 -4.06
N GLY A 50 30.30 15.80 -3.79
CA GLY A 50 31.72 15.85 -3.50
C GLY A 50 32.54 16.15 -4.76
N ILE A 51 33.53 17.02 -4.64
CA ILE A 51 34.56 17.24 -5.65
C ILE A 51 35.38 15.94 -5.72
N ASP A 52 35.65 15.44 -6.93
CA ASP A 52 36.49 14.26 -7.18
C ASP A 52 37.79 14.35 -6.42
N GLY A 53 37.92 13.59 -5.35
CA GLY A 53 39.11 13.48 -4.51
C GLY A 53 39.79 12.15 -4.73
N LYS A 54 41.14 12.20 -4.75
CA LYS A 54 42.04 11.04 -4.79
C LYS A 54 41.63 10.00 -3.73
N ASN A 55 41.74 8.70 -4.08
CA ASN A 55 41.43 7.56 -3.24
C ASN A 55 41.71 7.79 -1.76
N GLY A 56 40.65 8.01 -0.98
CA GLY A 56 40.69 8.10 0.47
C GLY A 56 40.49 6.72 1.09
N LYS A 57 41.10 6.51 2.25
CA LYS A 57 40.91 5.31 3.09
C LYS A 57 39.42 5.17 3.42
N ASP A 58 38.95 3.91 3.52
CA ASP A 58 37.58 3.60 3.94
C ASP A 58 37.22 4.38 5.22
N GLY A 59 36.09 5.06 5.19
CA GLY A 59 35.58 5.81 6.33
C GLY A 59 35.13 4.87 7.46
N ASP A 60 35.29 5.33 8.70
CA ASP A 60 34.84 4.59 9.87
C ASP A 60 33.32 4.29 9.78
N LYS A 61 32.92 3.08 10.23
CA LYS A 61 31.52 2.65 10.32
C LYS A 61 30.71 3.70 11.08
N GLY A 62 29.61 4.14 10.50
CA GLY A 62 28.70 5.07 11.16
C GLY A 62 28.25 4.52 12.52
N LYS A 63 28.09 5.42 13.49
CA LYS A 63 27.58 5.05 14.83
C LYS A 63 26.17 4.48 14.68
N ASP A 64 25.90 3.40 15.40
CA ASP A 64 24.56 2.81 15.48
C ASP A 64 23.55 3.89 15.93
N GLY A 65 22.36 3.89 15.31
CA GLY A 65 21.28 4.80 15.68
C GLY A 65 20.90 4.62 17.16
N LYS A 66 20.46 5.69 17.80
CA LYS A 66 19.96 5.59 19.18
C LYS A 66 18.69 4.72 19.19
N ASP A 67 18.57 3.86 20.18
CA ASP A 67 17.39 3.05 20.41
C ASP A 67 16.15 3.95 20.47
N GLY A 68 15.06 3.53 19.80
CA GLY A 68 13.79 4.24 19.83
C GLY A 68 13.20 4.27 21.26
N ILE A 69 12.39 5.30 21.53
CA ILE A 69 11.68 5.39 22.82
C ILE A 69 10.54 4.37 22.81
N GLY A 70 10.62 3.38 23.69
CA GLY A 70 9.62 2.34 23.89
C GLY A 70 8.88 2.49 25.24
N ILE A 71 7.88 1.67 25.47
CA ILE A 71 7.18 1.58 26.76
C ILE A 71 8.03 0.72 27.70
N LYS A 72 8.39 1.30 28.85
CA LYS A 72 9.16 0.63 29.89
C LYS A 72 8.24 -0.05 30.92
N ASP A 73 7.12 0.59 31.25
CA ASP A 73 6.21 0.10 32.28
C ASP A 73 4.82 0.74 32.14
N ILE A 74 3.78 -0.01 32.51
CA ILE A 74 2.40 0.46 32.59
C ILE A 74 1.84 0.06 33.93
N THR A 75 1.46 1.03 34.75
CA THR A 75 0.85 0.80 36.06
C THR A 75 -0.46 1.59 36.21
N GLU A 76 -1.36 1.06 37.02
CA GLU A 76 -2.55 1.79 37.47
C GLU A 76 -2.29 2.42 38.83
N LYS A 77 -2.60 3.72 38.99
CA LYS A 77 -2.53 4.40 40.26
C LYS A 77 -3.67 5.40 40.39
N ASN A 78 -4.55 5.19 41.38
CA ASN A 78 -5.68 6.08 41.70
C ASN A 78 -6.67 6.29 40.53
N GLY A 79 -6.96 5.25 39.73
CA GLY A 79 -7.86 5.35 38.58
C GLY A 79 -7.23 6.08 37.37
N GLU A 80 -5.92 6.22 37.37
CA GLU A 80 -5.13 6.68 36.23
C GLU A 80 -4.20 5.56 35.76
N ILE A 81 -4.11 5.39 34.44
CA ILE A 81 -3.06 4.57 33.83
C ILE A 81 -1.81 5.45 33.73
N VAL A 82 -0.73 4.97 34.28
CA VAL A 82 0.58 5.60 34.25
C VAL A 82 1.48 4.81 33.32
N ILE A 83 1.86 5.39 32.20
CA ILE A 83 2.76 4.78 31.21
C ILE A 83 4.14 5.42 31.42
N THR A 84 5.14 4.59 31.67
CA THR A 84 6.55 5.03 31.78
C THR A 84 7.27 4.59 30.51
N LEU A 85 7.89 5.52 29.81
CA LEU A 85 8.69 5.26 28.62
C LEU A 85 10.15 4.92 28.97
N THR A 86 10.88 4.35 28.05
CA THR A 86 12.30 3.94 28.25
C THR A 86 13.22 5.15 28.48
N ASP A 87 12.84 6.34 28.05
CA ASP A 87 13.54 7.60 28.32
C ASP A 87 13.21 8.21 29.70
N GLY A 88 12.33 7.56 30.48
CA GLY A 88 11.87 8.04 31.79
C GLY A 88 10.65 8.97 31.72
N THR A 89 10.13 9.28 30.55
CA THR A 89 8.91 10.10 30.38
C THR A 89 7.71 9.37 30.97
N ILE A 90 6.88 10.08 31.72
CA ILE A 90 5.67 9.53 32.34
C ILE A 90 4.45 10.17 31.67
N LYS A 91 3.56 9.36 31.10
CA LYS A 91 2.25 9.74 30.59
C LYS A 91 1.16 9.22 31.51
N LYS A 92 0.15 10.04 31.80
CA LYS A 92 -0.99 9.67 32.66
C LYS A 92 -2.28 9.78 31.86
N LEU A 93 -3.09 8.73 31.89
CA LEU A 93 -4.40 8.67 31.26
C LEU A 93 -5.47 8.41 32.32
N LYS A 94 -6.47 9.28 32.40
CA LYS A 94 -7.63 9.02 33.29
C LYS A 94 -8.49 7.93 32.67
N MET A 95 -8.78 6.89 33.43
CA MET A 95 -9.67 5.82 32.98
C MET A 95 -11.12 6.32 32.90
N PRO A 96 -11.88 6.01 31.84
CA PRO A 96 -13.32 6.18 31.81
C PRO A 96 -13.96 5.41 33.00
N ARG A 97 -14.98 5.98 33.62
CA ARG A 97 -15.60 5.42 34.85
C ARG A 97 -16.23 4.03 34.68
N ASP A 98 -16.35 3.54 33.46
CA ASP A 98 -16.99 2.24 33.14
C ASP A 98 -16.02 1.08 33.02
N ILE A 99 -14.72 1.28 33.24
CA ILE A 99 -13.74 0.22 33.29
C ILE A 99 -13.72 -0.35 34.71
N ARG A 100 -14.33 -1.50 34.93
CA ARG A 100 -14.13 -2.28 36.16
C ARG A 100 -12.80 -3.03 36.06
N VAL A 101 -11.79 -2.52 36.72
CA VAL A 101 -10.56 -3.27 36.95
C VAL A 101 -10.86 -4.31 38.05
N ILE A 102 -10.98 -5.56 37.67
CA ILE A 102 -11.09 -6.65 38.62
C ILE A 102 -9.66 -6.98 39.02
N SER A 103 -9.19 -6.36 40.11
CA SER A 103 -7.95 -6.82 40.75
C SER A 103 -8.23 -8.14 41.47
N GLY A 104 -7.68 -9.24 40.97
CA GLY A 104 -7.72 -10.54 41.65
C GLY A 104 -7.02 -10.44 42.98
N GLY A 105 -7.79 -10.46 44.07
CA GLY A 105 -7.28 -10.55 45.44
C GLY A 105 -6.61 -11.89 45.68
N GLY A 106 -5.30 -11.89 45.82
CA GLY A 106 -4.51 -13.04 46.29
C GLY A 106 -3.17 -12.52 46.76
N GLY A 107 -2.95 -12.47 48.07
CA GLY A 107 -1.75 -11.91 48.66
C GLY A 107 -0.48 -12.62 48.22
N SER A 108 0.42 -11.84 47.62
CA SER A 108 1.88 -11.98 47.67
C SER A 108 2.49 -10.80 46.91
N LYS A 109 3.59 -10.30 47.40
CA LYS A 109 4.38 -9.22 46.83
C LYS A 109 4.80 -9.52 45.37
N GLY A 110 3.98 -9.08 44.39
CA GLY A 110 4.23 -9.17 42.97
C GLY A 110 3.23 -8.27 42.27
N GLY A 111 3.66 -7.42 41.34
CA GLY A 111 2.81 -6.48 40.63
C GLY A 111 1.59 -7.19 40.05
N GLY A 112 0.38 -6.81 40.50
CA GLY A 112 -0.87 -7.44 40.04
C GLY A 112 -1.12 -7.11 38.56
N VAL A 113 -1.40 -8.14 37.77
CA VAL A 113 -1.84 -7.97 36.38
C VAL A 113 -3.29 -7.49 36.41
N SER A 114 -3.56 -6.36 35.72
CA SER A 114 -4.91 -5.82 35.59
C SER A 114 -5.58 -6.38 34.33
N TYR A 115 -6.85 -6.77 34.46
CA TYR A 115 -7.64 -7.36 33.37
C TYR A 115 -8.81 -6.44 33.00
N TYR A 116 -9.22 -6.51 31.74
CA TYR A 116 -10.35 -5.77 31.20
C TYR A 116 -11.40 -6.72 30.60
N SER A 117 -12.66 -6.43 30.87
CA SER A 117 -13.80 -7.04 30.18
C SER A 117 -14.79 -5.94 29.77
N ASN A 118 -15.30 -6.00 28.54
CA ASN A 118 -16.38 -5.12 28.10
C ASN A 118 -17.71 -5.89 28.08
N LEU A 119 -18.78 -5.24 28.53
CA LEU A 119 -20.13 -5.81 28.51
C LEU A 119 -20.77 -5.77 27.12
N ASN A 120 -20.32 -4.85 26.26
CA ASN A 120 -20.81 -4.68 24.90
C ASN A 120 -19.64 -4.73 23.92
N PRO A 121 -19.86 -5.30 22.73
CA PRO A 121 -18.85 -5.27 21.65
C PRO A 121 -18.48 -3.84 21.31
N THR A 122 -17.23 -3.63 20.86
CA THR A 122 -16.77 -2.31 20.37
C THR A 122 -17.61 -1.87 19.16
N PRO A 123 -18.19 -0.65 19.17
CA PRO A 123 -19.10 -0.23 18.08
C PRO A 123 -18.36 0.07 16.78
N TYR A 124 -17.09 0.41 16.84
CA TYR A 124 -16.23 0.75 15.71
C TYR A 124 -14.80 0.30 15.93
N LYS A 125 -14.01 0.26 14.86
CA LYS A 125 -12.59 -0.10 14.93
C LYS A 125 -11.79 1.00 15.66
N VAL A 126 -10.93 0.60 16.61
CA VAL A 126 -10.01 1.50 17.33
C VAL A 126 -8.63 0.85 17.38
N GLY A 127 -7.65 1.45 16.70
CA GLY A 127 -6.33 0.83 16.56
C GLY A 127 -6.41 -0.56 15.93
N GLY A 128 -5.82 -1.55 16.56
CA GLY A 128 -5.92 -2.96 16.15
C GLY A 128 -7.16 -3.70 16.67
N ILE A 129 -8.06 -3.02 17.37
CA ILE A 129 -9.30 -3.61 17.88
C ILE A 129 -10.41 -3.42 16.84
N GLU A 130 -10.91 -4.50 16.29
CA GLU A 130 -11.97 -4.46 15.27
C GLU A 130 -13.34 -4.11 15.86
N ALA A 131 -14.22 -3.55 15.01
CA ALA A 131 -15.62 -3.36 15.38
C ALA A 131 -16.27 -4.72 15.72
N GLY A 132 -17.09 -4.75 16.76
CA GLY A 132 -17.71 -5.97 17.25
C GLY A 132 -16.83 -6.80 18.19
N ALA A 133 -15.58 -6.39 18.48
CA ALA A 133 -14.73 -7.10 19.39
C ALA A 133 -15.30 -7.06 20.83
N SER A 134 -15.33 -8.21 21.48
CA SER A 134 -15.66 -8.35 22.89
C SER A 134 -14.45 -8.91 23.62
N PHE A 135 -14.24 -8.40 24.83
CA PHE A 135 -13.15 -8.79 25.70
C PHE A 135 -13.71 -9.39 26.98
N ASP A 136 -13.17 -10.52 27.39
CA ASP A 136 -13.44 -11.13 28.68
C ASP A 136 -12.11 -11.48 29.33
N ASN A 137 -11.84 -10.83 30.46
CA ASN A 137 -10.65 -11.10 31.28
C ASN A 137 -9.32 -10.98 30.51
N VAL A 138 -9.20 -9.96 29.65
CA VAL A 138 -7.97 -9.71 28.87
C VAL A 138 -7.03 -8.81 29.65
N GLU A 139 -5.76 -9.14 29.68
CA GLU A 139 -4.73 -8.28 30.29
C GLU A 139 -4.72 -6.89 29.67
N ILE A 140 -4.70 -5.85 30.52
CA ILE A 140 -4.68 -4.45 30.05
C ILE A 140 -3.46 -4.18 29.18
N THR A 141 -2.31 -4.80 29.47
CA THR A 141 -1.11 -4.71 28.64
C THR A 141 -1.36 -5.20 27.21
N LYS A 142 -2.01 -6.36 27.04
CA LYS A 142 -2.40 -6.89 25.72
C LYS A 142 -3.39 -5.98 24.99
N MET A 143 -4.31 -5.36 25.72
CA MET A 143 -5.25 -4.43 25.15
C MET A 143 -4.53 -3.17 24.64
N PHE A 144 -3.53 -2.65 25.37
CA PHE A 144 -2.69 -1.55 24.90
C PHE A 144 -1.83 -1.94 23.69
N ASP A 145 -1.29 -3.15 23.66
CA ASP A 145 -0.56 -3.64 22.50
C ASP A 145 -1.46 -3.68 21.26
N MET A 146 -2.71 -4.11 21.39
CA MET A 146 -3.69 -4.09 20.29
C MET A 146 -4.02 -2.67 19.82
N LEU A 147 -4.09 -1.70 20.75
CA LEU A 147 -4.41 -0.31 20.42
C LEU A 147 -3.25 0.43 19.79
N LEU A 148 -2.05 0.30 20.36
CA LEU A 148 -0.87 1.09 20.00
C LEU A 148 -0.01 0.43 18.93
N TYR A 149 -0.02 -0.91 18.88
CA TYR A 149 0.78 -1.71 17.96
C TYR A 149 -0.12 -2.71 17.22
N PRO A 150 -1.03 -2.22 16.36
CA PRO A 150 -1.93 -3.11 15.63
C PRO A 150 -1.11 -4.13 14.83
N PHE A 151 -1.56 -5.39 14.89
CA PHE A 151 -0.97 -6.42 14.04
C PHE A 151 -1.32 -6.12 12.59
N GLU A 152 -0.48 -5.37 11.89
CA GLU A 152 -0.64 -5.05 10.48
C GLU A 152 0.45 -5.76 9.67
N ILE A 153 0.11 -6.12 8.43
CA ILE A 153 1.04 -6.73 7.50
C ILE A 153 1.04 -6.00 6.17
N SER A 154 2.21 -5.87 5.57
CA SER A 154 2.38 -5.35 4.22
C SER A 154 3.05 -6.39 3.34
N LEU A 155 2.80 -6.34 2.03
CA LEU A 155 3.47 -7.15 1.03
C LEU A 155 3.55 -6.38 -0.27
N SER A 156 4.71 -6.40 -0.90
CA SER A 156 4.95 -5.85 -2.23
C SER A 156 5.79 -6.82 -3.06
N VAL A 157 5.75 -6.69 -4.38
CA VAL A 157 6.51 -7.53 -5.32
C VAL A 157 7.17 -6.66 -6.40
N ALA A 158 8.39 -6.98 -6.74
CA ALA A 158 9.15 -6.35 -7.82
C ALA A 158 9.88 -7.41 -8.66
N PRO A 159 9.70 -7.38 -10.00
CA PRO A 159 8.76 -6.57 -10.75
C PRO A 159 7.31 -7.05 -10.55
N ASN A 160 6.33 -6.15 -10.65
CA ASN A 160 4.90 -6.52 -10.57
C ASN A 160 4.25 -6.73 -11.95
N LYS A 161 4.98 -6.48 -13.02
CA LYS A 161 4.57 -6.70 -14.41
C LYS A 161 5.73 -7.22 -15.22
N ALA A 162 5.43 -8.12 -16.16
CA ALA A 162 6.36 -8.63 -17.15
C ALA A 162 5.68 -8.74 -18.51
N GLN A 163 6.46 -8.90 -19.56
CA GLN A 163 5.92 -9.12 -20.90
C GLN A 163 5.62 -10.61 -21.10
N LEU A 164 4.51 -10.93 -21.78
CA LEU A 164 4.22 -12.29 -22.18
C LEU A 164 5.37 -12.87 -23.01
N GLY A 165 5.77 -14.11 -22.67
CA GLY A 165 6.92 -14.80 -23.26
C GLY A 165 8.22 -14.59 -22.47
N ASP A 166 8.30 -13.62 -21.56
CA ASP A 166 9.43 -13.44 -20.66
C ASP A 166 9.43 -14.47 -19.53
N THR A 167 10.58 -14.67 -18.91
CA THR A 167 10.76 -15.50 -17.71
C THR A 167 11.52 -14.70 -16.66
N LEU A 168 10.85 -14.39 -15.58
CA LEU A 168 11.44 -13.68 -14.43
C LEU A 168 12.22 -14.67 -13.56
N ASN A 169 13.54 -14.55 -13.51
CA ASN A 169 14.43 -15.39 -12.70
C ASN A 169 14.77 -14.78 -11.34
N SER A 170 14.41 -13.52 -11.10
CA SER A 170 14.63 -12.84 -9.84
C SER A 170 13.41 -12.00 -9.50
N ILE A 171 12.70 -12.39 -8.46
CA ILE A 171 11.51 -11.72 -7.96
C ILE A 171 11.74 -11.39 -6.51
N LEU A 172 11.73 -10.09 -6.19
CA LEU A 172 11.88 -9.59 -4.83
C LEU A 172 10.51 -9.36 -4.20
N LEU A 173 10.25 -10.03 -3.10
CA LEU A 173 9.10 -9.79 -2.23
C LEU A 173 9.59 -9.03 -0.99
N LYS A 174 9.00 -7.87 -0.69
CA LYS A 174 9.24 -7.13 0.55
C LYS A 174 7.97 -7.09 1.38
N PHE A 175 8.11 -7.30 2.67
CA PHE A 175 6.96 -7.43 3.56
C PHE A 175 7.30 -7.00 4.99
N GLU A 176 6.25 -6.64 5.72
CA GLU A 176 6.31 -6.37 7.16
C GLU A 176 5.28 -7.24 7.85
N THR A 177 5.62 -7.79 9.00
CA THR A 177 4.74 -8.70 9.75
C THR A 177 4.54 -8.28 11.21
N ASN A 178 5.06 -7.12 11.62
CA ASN A 178 4.87 -6.46 12.93
C ASN A 178 4.83 -7.41 14.13
N GLY A 179 5.89 -8.23 14.28
CA GLY A 179 6.05 -9.14 15.40
C GLY A 179 5.17 -10.40 15.32
N ALA A 180 4.87 -10.87 14.10
CA ALA A 180 4.27 -12.18 13.91
C ALA A 180 5.16 -13.27 14.50
N SER A 181 4.53 -14.25 15.16
CA SER A 181 5.21 -15.46 15.66
C SER A 181 5.51 -16.47 14.55
N GLU A 182 4.69 -16.44 13.49
CA GLU A 182 4.82 -17.26 12.28
C GLU A 182 4.43 -16.45 11.07
N SER A 183 5.19 -16.58 9.99
CA SER A 183 4.83 -16.00 8.70
C SER A 183 5.32 -16.87 7.54
N ASN A 184 4.52 -16.95 6.47
CA ASN A 184 4.91 -17.63 5.25
C ASN A 184 4.38 -16.92 4.01
N ILE A 185 5.09 -17.10 2.88
CA ILE A 185 4.64 -16.68 1.56
C ILE A 185 4.50 -17.93 0.70
N ASN A 186 3.27 -18.26 0.31
CA ASN A 186 2.95 -19.46 -0.47
C ASN A 186 3.56 -20.77 0.11
N GLY A 187 3.62 -20.86 1.45
CA GLY A 187 4.18 -22.01 2.15
C GLY A 187 5.68 -21.93 2.44
N ILE A 188 6.40 -20.97 1.89
CA ILE A 188 7.81 -20.70 2.23
C ILE A 188 7.83 -19.93 3.55
N ASP A 189 8.50 -20.47 4.58
CA ASP A 189 8.67 -19.80 5.86
C ASP A 189 9.52 -18.52 5.69
N VAL A 190 9.00 -17.41 6.16
CA VAL A 190 9.63 -16.09 6.14
C VAL A 190 9.62 -15.43 7.52
N THR A 191 9.44 -16.22 8.58
CA THR A 191 9.39 -15.73 9.95
C THR A 191 10.68 -15.01 10.33
N GLY A 192 10.56 -13.75 10.77
CA GLY A 192 11.70 -12.91 11.15
C GLY A 192 12.47 -12.30 9.98
N LEU A 193 11.99 -12.48 8.76
CA LEU A 193 12.52 -11.82 7.57
C LEU A 193 11.65 -10.60 7.21
N ASP A 194 12.19 -9.72 6.38
CA ASP A 194 11.52 -8.54 5.79
C ASP A 194 11.51 -8.59 4.25
N GLU A 195 12.30 -9.49 3.67
CA GLU A 195 12.34 -9.72 2.23
C GLU A 195 12.60 -11.18 1.88
N LEU A 196 12.16 -11.57 0.69
CA LEU A 196 12.40 -12.89 0.08
C LEU A 196 12.68 -12.73 -1.40
N ILE A 197 13.81 -13.28 -1.87
CA ILE A 197 14.01 -13.54 -3.29
C ILE A 197 13.33 -14.87 -3.60
N TYR A 198 12.25 -14.82 -4.40
CA TYR A 198 11.49 -16.01 -4.72
C TYR A 198 12.36 -17.01 -5.53
N PRO A 199 12.45 -18.29 -5.10
CA PRO A 199 13.49 -19.20 -5.59
C PRO A 199 13.21 -19.79 -6.98
N GLU A 200 11.97 -19.69 -7.48
CA GLU A 200 11.58 -20.31 -8.74
C GLU A 200 11.36 -19.26 -9.84
N PRO A 201 11.69 -19.57 -11.10
CA PRO A 201 11.37 -18.71 -12.21
C PRO A 201 9.84 -18.63 -12.43
N VAL A 202 9.37 -17.48 -12.88
CA VAL A 202 7.96 -17.23 -13.15
C VAL A 202 7.79 -16.72 -14.57
N SER A 203 6.98 -17.41 -15.38
CA SER A 203 6.71 -17.11 -16.79
C SER A 203 5.24 -16.82 -17.10
N GLU A 204 4.39 -16.80 -16.07
CA GLU A 204 2.96 -16.53 -16.18
C GLU A 204 2.44 -15.75 -14.94
N ASN A 205 1.19 -15.31 -15.01
CA ASN A 205 0.58 -14.60 -13.88
C ASN A 205 0.70 -15.40 -12.59
N LYS A 206 1.24 -14.77 -11.54
CA LYS A 206 1.43 -15.42 -10.24
C LYS A 206 0.96 -14.53 -9.11
N ILE A 207 0.25 -15.14 -8.16
CA ILE A 207 -0.20 -14.48 -6.92
C ILE A 207 0.70 -14.96 -5.79
N PHE A 208 1.20 -14.02 -5.01
CA PHE A 208 1.90 -14.28 -3.76
C PHE A 208 0.99 -13.91 -2.60
N THR A 209 0.84 -14.84 -1.66
CA THR A 209 0.01 -14.67 -0.47
C THR A 209 0.91 -14.77 0.75
N LEU A 210 1.09 -13.63 1.44
CA LEU A 210 1.68 -13.58 2.77
C LEU A 210 0.60 -13.97 3.77
N THR A 211 0.88 -14.96 4.60
CA THR A 211 0.09 -15.31 5.78
C THR A 211 0.97 -15.13 7.01
N ALA A 212 0.49 -14.36 7.98
CA ALA A 212 1.21 -14.11 9.22
C ALA A 212 0.29 -14.31 10.41
N LYS A 213 0.83 -14.86 11.49
CA LYS A 213 0.11 -15.15 12.74
C LYS A 213 0.77 -14.43 13.90
N LYS A 214 -0.05 -13.84 14.75
CA LYS A 214 0.35 -13.28 16.04
C LYS A 214 -0.72 -13.62 17.06
N ASP A 215 -0.36 -14.34 18.10
CA ASP A 215 -1.31 -14.88 19.08
C ASP A 215 -2.43 -15.69 18.37
N ASN A 216 -3.69 -15.32 18.60
CA ASN A 216 -4.86 -15.94 17.96
C ASN A 216 -5.31 -15.26 16.67
N GLN A 217 -4.55 -14.26 16.16
CA GLN A 217 -4.90 -13.53 14.95
C GLN A 217 -4.12 -14.09 13.77
N THR A 218 -4.79 -14.22 12.63
CA THR A 218 -4.17 -14.53 11.34
C THR A 218 -4.54 -13.45 10.35
N LYS A 219 -3.54 -12.88 9.69
CA LYS A 219 -3.74 -11.91 8.59
C LYS A 219 -3.14 -12.46 7.30
N THR A 220 -3.76 -12.09 6.19
CA THR A 220 -3.28 -12.41 4.85
C THR A 220 -3.20 -11.16 4.00
N LYS A 221 -2.20 -11.09 3.14
CA LYS A 221 -2.03 -10.04 2.13
C LYS A 221 -1.62 -10.68 0.82
N GLN A 222 -2.17 -10.18 -0.29
CA GLN A 222 -1.86 -10.71 -1.62
C GLN A 222 -1.30 -9.62 -2.53
N VAL A 223 -0.34 -10.00 -3.35
CA VAL A 223 0.18 -9.23 -4.48
C VAL A 223 0.33 -10.15 -5.68
N SER A 224 0.39 -9.59 -6.88
CA SER A 224 0.53 -10.41 -8.08
C SER A 224 1.54 -9.85 -9.07
N ILE A 225 2.17 -10.73 -9.81
CA ILE A 225 2.86 -10.41 -11.06
C ILE A 225 1.88 -10.64 -12.19
N GLN A 226 1.77 -9.68 -13.09
CA GLN A 226 0.94 -9.76 -14.28
C GLN A 226 1.82 -9.82 -15.51
N PHE A 227 1.63 -10.86 -16.35
CA PHE A 227 2.23 -10.96 -17.66
C PHE A 227 1.30 -10.33 -18.68
N LEU A 228 1.76 -9.28 -19.31
CA LEU A 228 0.98 -8.42 -20.19
C LEU A 228 1.65 -8.31 -21.56
N ASN A 229 0.88 -7.94 -22.56
CA ASN A 229 1.45 -7.48 -23.82
C ASN A 229 1.84 -6.01 -23.73
N ASN A 230 2.79 -5.61 -24.57
CA ASN A 230 3.04 -4.21 -24.82
C ASN A 230 1.99 -3.65 -25.79
N ILE A 231 1.60 -2.41 -25.54
CA ILE A 231 1.11 -1.53 -26.60
C ILE A 231 2.30 -0.71 -27.09
N TYR A 232 2.36 -0.49 -28.39
CA TYR A 232 3.45 0.22 -29.06
C TYR A 232 2.91 1.46 -29.74
N TRP A 233 3.68 2.54 -29.79
CA TRP A 233 3.31 3.74 -30.52
C TRP A 233 4.54 4.49 -31.04
N GLY A 234 4.40 5.12 -32.18
CA GLY A 234 5.49 5.84 -32.81
C GLY A 234 5.07 6.48 -34.13
N ALA A 235 6.06 6.90 -34.90
CA ALA A 235 5.87 7.44 -36.21
C ALA A 235 6.82 6.79 -37.23
N THR A 236 6.34 6.57 -38.44
CA THR A 236 7.06 5.91 -39.52
C THR A 236 6.90 6.67 -40.84
N SER A 237 7.94 6.62 -41.69
CA SER A 237 7.87 7.09 -43.06
C SER A 237 7.28 6.04 -44.02
N ASN A 238 7.18 4.77 -43.58
CA ASN A 238 6.61 3.72 -44.38
C ASN A 238 5.09 3.84 -44.51
N PRO A 239 4.51 3.44 -45.63
CA PRO A 239 3.06 3.44 -45.81
C PRO A 239 2.31 2.60 -44.78
N ASN A 240 2.96 1.56 -44.28
CA ASN A 240 2.45 0.64 -43.28
C ASN A 240 3.60 0.28 -42.30
N PRO A 241 3.46 0.46 -40.97
CA PRO A 241 4.49 0.15 -40.01
C PRO A 241 4.93 -1.33 -40.11
N THR A 242 6.22 -1.56 -40.20
CA THR A 242 6.79 -2.92 -40.15
C THR A 242 6.85 -3.45 -38.70
N ASN A 243 6.97 -4.79 -38.53
CA ASN A 243 7.14 -5.36 -37.20
C ASN A 243 8.43 -4.85 -36.51
N ALA A 244 9.49 -4.65 -37.29
CA ALA A 244 10.75 -4.12 -36.77
C ALA A 244 10.60 -2.67 -36.24
N GLU A 245 9.89 -1.80 -36.96
CA GLU A 245 9.59 -0.44 -36.51
C GLU A 245 8.70 -0.41 -35.28
N ILE A 246 7.70 -1.31 -35.19
CA ILE A 246 6.84 -1.45 -34.03
C ILE A 246 7.67 -1.86 -32.80
N LEU A 247 8.52 -2.88 -32.92
CA LEU A 247 9.38 -3.35 -31.82
C LEU A 247 10.36 -2.27 -31.34
N ALA A 248 10.89 -1.44 -32.25
CA ALA A 248 11.82 -0.35 -31.95
C ALA A 248 11.13 0.92 -31.42
N SER A 249 9.79 0.99 -31.45
CA SER A 249 9.05 2.18 -31.04
C SER A 249 8.84 2.24 -29.53
N ASN A 250 8.19 3.32 -29.05
CA ASN A 250 7.78 3.42 -27.65
C ASN A 250 6.83 2.27 -27.28
N LYS A 251 6.95 1.76 -26.06
CA LYS A 251 6.14 0.65 -25.58
C LYS A 251 5.75 0.76 -24.11
N GLN A 252 4.66 0.11 -23.77
CA GLN A 252 4.17 0.01 -22.37
C GLN A 252 3.39 -1.27 -22.18
N LEU A 253 3.67 -1.99 -21.10
CA LEU A 253 2.86 -3.13 -20.66
C LEU A 253 1.47 -2.65 -20.23
N SER A 254 0.42 -3.14 -20.91
CA SER A 254 -0.94 -2.66 -20.68
C SER A 254 -2.00 -3.69 -21.04
N ASN A 255 -3.10 -3.68 -20.29
CA ASN A 255 -4.37 -4.32 -20.66
C ASN A 255 -5.39 -3.33 -21.22
N SER A 256 -4.99 -2.08 -21.46
CA SER A 256 -5.83 -1.04 -22.05
C SER A 256 -5.28 -0.63 -23.41
N LYS A 257 -6.15 -0.48 -24.40
CA LYS A 257 -5.82 0.10 -25.71
C LYS A 257 -5.77 1.63 -25.68
N SER A 258 -6.36 2.25 -24.66
CA SER A 258 -6.39 3.72 -24.54
C SER A 258 -5.01 4.28 -24.27
N LYS A 259 -4.61 5.28 -25.06
CA LYS A 259 -3.32 5.93 -24.93
C LYS A 259 -3.38 7.38 -25.42
N SER A 260 -2.94 8.30 -24.58
CA SER A 260 -2.65 9.68 -24.96
C SER A 260 -1.16 9.78 -25.28
N VAL A 261 -0.85 10.31 -26.45
CA VAL A 261 0.52 10.38 -26.99
C VAL A 261 0.72 11.71 -27.70
N VAL A 262 1.92 12.25 -27.62
CA VAL A 262 2.39 13.31 -28.51
C VAL A 262 3.35 12.69 -29.51
N TYR A 263 3.04 12.80 -30.81
CA TYR A 263 3.84 12.21 -31.89
C TYR A 263 4.77 13.25 -32.50
N ASP A 264 6.02 12.83 -32.73
CA ASP A 264 6.94 13.55 -33.60
C ASP A 264 6.89 12.96 -35.03
N CYS A 265 6.20 13.62 -35.90
CA CYS A 265 6.10 13.30 -37.31
C CYS A 265 6.97 14.21 -38.19
N SER A 266 7.93 14.94 -37.61
CA SER A 266 8.88 15.79 -38.38
C SER A 266 9.58 14.98 -39.46
N GLY A 267 9.88 15.61 -40.59
CA GLY A 267 10.45 14.96 -41.77
C GLY A 267 9.46 14.16 -42.62
N GLY A 268 8.16 14.25 -42.32
CA GLY A 268 7.11 13.59 -43.10
C GLY A 268 6.89 12.13 -42.70
N LYS A 269 6.13 11.90 -41.65
CA LYS A 269 5.83 10.57 -41.08
C LYS A 269 4.34 10.37 -40.86
N ARG A 270 3.95 9.12 -40.65
CA ARG A 270 2.62 8.69 -40.21
C ARG A 270 2.71 8.23 -38.76
N TYR A 271 1.83 8.72 -37.90
CA TYR A 271 1.70 8.20 -36.54
C TYR A 271 1.06 6.80 -36.57
N PHE A 272 1.41 5.96 -35.60
CA PHE A 272 0.79 4.64 -35.41
C PHE A 272 0.66 4.25 -33.95
N ILE A 273 -0.27 3.31 -33.71
CA ILE A 273 -0.37 2.53 -32.49
C ILE A 273 -0.53 1.05 -32.87
N ALA A 274 0.10 0.15 -32.10
CA ALA A 274 -0.09 -1.29 -32.23
C ALA A 274 -0.39 -1.88 -30.87
N TYR A 275 -1.43 -2.72 -30.79
CA TYR A 275 -1.90 -3.31 -29.53
C TYR A 275 -2.59 -4.65 -29.80
N PRO A 276 -2.70 -5.54 -28.75
CA PRO A 276 -3.34 -6.83 -28.90
C PRO A 276 -4.79 -6.70 -29.41
N LYS A 277 -5.11 -7.48 -30.45
CA LYS A 277 -6.45 -7.47 -31.09
C LYS A 277 -7.59 -7.75 -30.11
N ARG A 278 -7.35 -8.58 -29.07
CA ARG A 278 -8.34 -8.89 -28.04
C ARG A 278 -8.89 -7.67 -27.29
N LEU A 279 -8.21 -6.54 -27.36
CA LEU A 279 -8.65 -5.29 -26.74
C LEU A 279 -9.71 -4.54 -27.59
N GLY A 280 -10.03 -5.05 -28.79
CA GLY A 280 -11.05 -4.49 -29.69
C GLY A 280 -10.58 -3.27 -30.49
N SER A 281 -11.46 -2.71 -31.32
CA SER A 281 -11.17 -1.55 -32.16
C SER A 281 -11.02 -0.26 -31.34
N VAL A 282 -10.25 0.71 -31.85
CA VAL A 282 -10.06 2.02 -31.26
C VAL A 282 -10.76 3.11 -32.03
N THR A 283 -10.99 4.24 -31.37
CA THR A 283 -11.25 5.54 -31.98
C THR A 283 -10.00 6.42 -31.82
N LEU A 284 -9.89 7.43 -32.65
CA LEU A 284 -8.76 8.35 -32.63
C LEU A 284 -9.26 9.80 -32.58
N SER A 285 -8.65 10.60 -31.72
CA SER A 285 -8.71 12.06 -31.84
C SER A 285 -7.31 12.62 -32.00
N VAL A 286 -7.16 13.65 -32.83
CA VAL A 286 -5.90 14.35 -33.09
C VAL A 286 -6.12 15.83 -32.85
N ASN A 287 -5.27 16.48 -32.10
CA ASN A 287 -5.43 17.87 -31.68
C ASN A 287 -6.80 18.17 -31.03
N GLY A 288 -7.34 17.18 -30.30
CA GLY A 288 -8.64 17.29 -29.62
C GLY A 288 -9.86 17.06 -30.53
N PHE A 289 -9.68 16.80 -31.84
CA PHE A 289 -10.78 16.54 -32.76
C PHE A 289 -10.85 15.09 -33.19
N PRO A 290 -12.06 14.49 -33.32
CA PRO A 290 -12.22 13.14 -33.87
C PRO A 290 -11.56 13.00 -35.24
N ASN A 291 -10.82 11.92 -35.44
CA ASN A 291 -10.10 11.65 -36.67
C ASN A 291 -10.39 10.23 -37.15
N ASN A 292 -11.08 10.10 -38.27
CA ASN A 292 -11.38 8.82 -38.91
C ASN A 292 -10.41 8.51 -40.08
N ASN A 293 -9.41 9.36 -40.32
CA ASN A 293 -8.45 9.20 -41.43
C ASN A 293 -7.26 8.32 -40.97
N PHE A 294 -7.55 7.09 -40.53
CA PHE A 294 -6.57 6.09 -40.19
C PHE A 294 -7.01 4.72 -40.74
N THR A 295 -6.06 3.85 -40.96
CA THR A 295 -6.28 2.44 -41.31
C THR A 295 -5.98 1.55 -40.12
N GLN A 296 -6.82 0.54 -39.87
CA GLN A 296 -6.61 -0.53 -38.90
C GLN A 296 -6.42 -1.85 -39.67
N ILE A 297 -5.31 -2.51 -39.47
CA ILE A 297 -5.04 -3.85 -39.99
C ILE A 297 -4.81 -4.83 -38.85
N GLN A 298 -5.09 -6.10 -39.11
CA GLN A 298 -4.74 -7.20 -38.23
C GLN A 298 -3.50 -7.90 -38.75
N ARG A 299 -2.58 -8.24 -37.87
CA ARG A 299 -1.38 -9.01 -38.22
C ARG A 299 -0.91 -9.82 -37.02
N ALA A 300 -0.42 -11.05 -37.26
CA ALA A 300 0.34 -11.80 -36.27
C ALA A 300 1.62 -11.02 -35.94
N PHE A 301 1.85 -10.79 -34.66
CA PHE A 301 2.99 -10.02 -34.16
C PHE A 301 3.78 -10.87 -33.18
N THR A 302 5.07 -11.00 -33.42
CA THR A 302 6.01 -11.70 -32.53
C THR A 302 6.75 -10.65 -31.72
N ASN A 303 6.68 -10.73 -30.39
CA ASN A 303 7.39 -9.83 -29.50
C ASN A 303 8.87 -10.23 -29.34
N GLU A 304 9.63 -9.47 -28.57
CA GLU A 304 11.08 -9.67 -28.34
C GLU A 304 11.42 -10.97 -27.61
N PHE A 305 10.44 -11.61 -26.95
CA PHE A 305 10.59 -12.90 -26.27
C PHE A 305 10.05 -14.09 -27.09
N GLY A 306 9.69 -13.86 -28.36
CA GLY A 306 9.18 -14.90 -29.24
C GLY A 306 7.70 -15.22 -29.05
N TYR A 307 6.98 -14.53 -28.16
CA TYR A 307 5.54 -14.72 -28.00
C TYR A 307 4.76 -14.12 -29.17
N ILE A 308 3.83 -14.90 -29.71
CA ILE A 308 3.04 -14.51 -30.90
C ILE A 308 1.60 -14.29 -30.50
N GLU A 309 1.07 -13.11 -30.85
CA GLU A 309 -0.36 -12.77 -30.73
C GLU A 309 -0.81 -11.90 -31.90
N ASP A 310 -2.09 -11.96 -32.24
CA ASP A 310 -2.69 -11.05 -33.19
C ASP A 310 -2.76 -9.64 -32.65
N TYR A 311 -2.24 -8.69 -33.39
CA TYR A 311 -2.31 -7.26 -33.10
C TYR A 311 -3.17 -6.51 -34.10
N PHE A 312 -3.86 -5.49 -33.64
CA PHE A 312 -4.30 -4.39 -34.47
C PHE A 312 -3.18 -3.35 -34.57
N ILE A 313 -2.92 -2.93 -35.81
CA ILE A 313 -1.97 -1.85 -36.13
C ILE A 313 -2.78 -0.77 -36.80
N CYS A 314 -2.92 0.36 -36.10
CA CYS A 314 -3.66 1.54 -36.55
C CYS A 314 -2.66 2.63 -36.91
N TYR A 315 -2.74 3.17 -38.13
CA TYR A 315 -1.83 4.21 -38.62
C TYR A 315 -2.54 5.26 -39.46
N GLY A 316 -2.06 6.50 -39.37
CA GLY A 316 -2.61 7.60 -40.16
C GLY A 316 -2.48 7.38 -41.66
N ASN A 317 -3.53 7.67 -42.46
CA ASN A 317 -3.52 7.49 -43.89
C ASN A 317 -2.70 8.58 -44.64
N THR A 318 -2.46 9.70 -44.00
CA THR A 318 -1.71 10.83 -44.56
C THR A 318 -0.39 11.02 -43.82
N ILE A 319 0.62 11.52 -44.55
CA ILE A 319 1.87 11.99 -43.99
C ILE A 319 1.63 13.33 -43.28
N VAL A 320 2.21 13.49 -42.11
CA VAL A 320 2.15 14.69 -41.28
C VAL A 320 3.58 15.18 -41.05
N PHE A 321 3.76 16.51 -40.92
CA PHE A 321 5.08 17.14 -40.82
C PHE A 321 5.32 17.86 -39.46
N GLY A 322 4.43 17.74 -38.51
CA GLY A 322 4.54 18.38 -37.19
C GLY A 322 5.38 17.60 -36.19
N SER A 323 6.04 18.30 -35.28
CA SER A 323 6.82 17.70 -34.18
C SER A 323 5.99 17.41 -32.93
N ASP A 324 4.87 18.12 -32.73
CA ASP A 324 4.06 18.01 -31.51
C ASP A 324 2.59 17.76 -31.88
N ILE A 325 2.27 16.50 -32.18
CA ILE A 325 0.93 16.09 -32.59
C ILE A 325 0.27 15.31 -31.45
N PRO A 326 -0.56 15.96 -30.64
CA PRO A 326 -1.28 15.26 -29.59
C PRO A 326 -2.38 14.38 -30.18
N ALA A 327 -2.39 13.12 -29.81
CA ALA A 327 -3.38 12.15 -30.24
C ALA A 327 -3.87 11.30 -29.01
N VAL A 328 -5.15 10.96 -29.03
CA VAL A 328 -5.77 10.07 -28.04
C VAL A 328 -6.42 8.90 -28.78
N TRP A 329 -5.94 7.73 -28.48
CA TRP A 329 -6.53 6.46 -28.87
C TRP A 329 -7.42 5.94 -27.73
N SER A 330 -8.64 5.51 -28.00
CA SER A 330 -9.59 5.07 -26.99
C SER A 330 -10.52 3.94 -27.45
#